data_bdddc87392b16d28bdb66028440008e2
#
_entry.id   bdddc87392b16d28bdb66028440008e2
#
_cell.length_a   1.000
_cell.length_b   1.000
_cell.length_c   1.000
_cell.angle_alpha   90.00
_cell.angle_beta   90.00
_cell.angle_gamma   90.00
#
_symmetry.space_group_name_H-M   'P 1'
#
loop_
_entity.id
_entity.type
_entity.pdbx_description
1 polymer ?
#
loop_
_entity_poly.entity_id
_entity_poly.type
_entity_poly.pdbx_seq_one_letter_code
_entity_poly.pdbx_strand_id
1 'polypeptide(L)'
;MSSLIFGIEHGERRSTLVELLQHMMNGLVSLPINLPFTRFNRSLKASAKIRTLIKDLLSERRAALEQRIAAPNKDLITCFLNIGNNDPSILMSDEEIIDNVIGVMIAGHDTSSVLITFLVRLLATDQSVYANIMQGKQTIQFPNILMT
;
A
#
# COMPACT_ATOMS: atom_id res chain seq x y z
N MET A 1 -5.34 -2.85 4.71
CA MET A 1 -4.34 -2.08 3.97
C MET A 1 -4.88 -1.46 2.68
N SER A 2 -5.43 -2.20 1.73
CA SER A 2 -5.97 -1.64 0.48
C SER A 2 -7.11 -0.62 0.64
N SER A 3 -7.92 -0.71 1.69
CA SER A 3 -8.98 0.26 1.98
C SER A 3 -8.41 1.62 2.44
N LEU A 4 -7.35 1.61 3.24
CA LEU A 4 -6.70 2.83 3.73
C LEU A 4 -5.83 3.51 2.65
N ILE A 5 -5.19 2.71 1.79
CA ILE A 5 -4.27 3.24 0.77
C ILE A 5 -5.03 3.74 -0.46
N PHE A 6 -6.08 3.04 -0.89
CA PHE A 6 -6.74 3.31 -2.16
C PHE A 6 -8.22 3.68 -2.01
N GLY A 7 -8.79 3.64 -0.80
CA GLY A 7 -10.22 3.82 -0.60
C GLY A 7 -11.08 2.79 -1.38
N ILE A 8 -10.48 1.65 -1.80
CA ILE A 8 -11.20 0.60 -2.50
C ILE A 8 -11.92 -0.24 -1.45
N GLU A 9 -13.24 -0.18 -1.48
CA GLU A 9 -14.09 -1.02 -0.65
C GLU A 9 -13.97 -2.50 -1.06
N HIS A 10 -14.47 -3.40 -0.21
CA HIS A 10 -14.46 -4.83 -0.48
C HIS A 10 -15.25 -5.11 -1.76
N GLY A 11 -14.61 -5.75 -2.76
CA GLY A 11 -15.23 -6.06 -4.04
C GLY A 11 -14.25 -6.64 -5.04
N GLU A 12 -14.72 -6.88 -6.24
CA GLU A 12 -13.98 -7.51 -7.33
C GLU A 12 -12.70 -6.75 -7.70
N ARG A 13 -12.74 -5.42 -7.73
CA ARG A 13 -11.56 -4.57 -8.02
C ARG A 13 -10.40 -4.82 -7.05
N ARG A 14 -10.73 -5.01 -5.75
CA ARG A 14 -9.72 -5.31 -4.73
C ARG A 14 -9.10 -6.69 -4.93
N SER A 15 -9.91 -7.70 -5.19
CA SER A 15 -9.44 -9.07 -5.43
C SER A 15 -8.53 -9.12 -6.65
N THR A 16 -8.92 -8.48 -7.73
CA THR A 16 -8.13 -8.36 -8.96
C THR A 16 -6.79 -7.64 -8.70
N LEU A 17 -6.80 -6.56 -7.92
CA LEU A 17 -5.58 -5.81 -7.61
C LEU A 17 -4.60 -6.65 -6.80
N VAL A 18 -5.09 -7.40 -5.79
CA VAL A 18 -4.26 -8.29 -4.97
C VAL A 18 -3.65 -9.41 -5.81
N GLU A 19 -4.43 -10.03 -6.69
CA GLU A 19 -3.95 -11.09 -7.59
C GLU A 19 -2.88 -10.56 -8.55
N LEU A 20 -3.12 -9.41 -9.18
CA LEU A 20 -2.16 -8.77 -10.06
C LEU A 20 -0.87 -8.39 -9.32
N LEU A 21 -0.98 -7.87 -8.09
CA LEU A 21 0.17 -7.54 -7.27
C LEU A 21 1.01 -8.79 -6.98
N GLN A 22 0.36 -9.90 -6.64
CA GLN A 22 1.06 -11.17 -6.40
C GLN A 22 1.78 -11.68 -7.66
N HIS A 23 1.16 -11.56 -8.83
CA HIS A 23 1.81 -11.89 -10.10
C HIS A 23 3.02 -10.98 -10.38
N MET A 24 2.90 -9.70 -10.09
CA MET A 24 4.00 -8.74 -10.24
C MET A 24 5.16 -9.07 -9.30
N MET A 25 4.89 -9.35 -8.02
CA MET A 25 5.89 -9.72 -7.01
C MET A 25 6.65 -11.01 -7.38
N ASN A 26 5.95 -12.01 -7.92
CA ASN A 26 6.56 -13.25 -8.39
C ASN A 26 7.56 -13.04 -9.54
N GLY A 27 7.42 -11.95 -10.28
CA GLY A 27 8.33 -11.58 -11.34
C GLY A 27 9.62 -10.92 -10.87
N LEU A 28 9.59 -10.22 -9.72
CA LEU A 28 10.77 -9.53 -9.17
C LEU A 28 11.93 -10.48 -8.84
N VAL A 29 11.61 -11.70 -8.43
CA VAL A 29 12.60 -12.75 -8.10
C VAL A 29 12.78 -13.76 -9.22
N SER A 30 12.30 -13.46 -10.44
CA SER A 30 12.42 -14.35 -11.60
C SER A 30 13.54 -13.92 -12.53
N LEU A 31 14.03 -14.87 -13.36
CA LEU A 31 14.97 -14.54 -14.42
C LEU A 31 14.32 -13.56 -15.42
N PRO A 32 15.01 -12.47 -15.83
CA PRO A 32 14.46 -11.44 -16.70
C PRO A 32 14.36 -11.88 -18.17
N ILE A 33 13.74 -13.03 -18.40
CA ILE A 33 13.52 -13.60 -19.74
C ILE A 33 12.10 -13.29 -20.17
N ASN A 34 11.96 -12.39 -21.12
CA ASN A 34 10.65 -11.96 -21.64
C ASN A 34 10.16 -12.89 -22.77
N LEU A 35 9.87 -14.15 -22.44
CA LEU A 35 9.25 -15.11 -23.35
C LEU A 35 7.78 -15.36 -22.93
N PRO A 36 6.90 -15.73 -23.86
CA PRO A 36 5.56 -16.18 -23.54
C PRO A 36 5.59 -17.26 -22.44
N PHE A 37 4.67 -17.19 -21.47
CA PHE A 37 4.54 -18.13 -20.34
C PHE A 37 5.58 -18.00 -19.20
N THR A 38 6.63 -17.17 -19.33
CA THR A 38 7.57 -16.96 -18.22
C THR A 38 6.92 -16.14 -17.08
N ARG A 39 7.45 -16.31 -15.87
CA ARG A 39 7.03 -15.51 -14.70
C ARG A 39 7.30 -14.03 -14.93
N PHE A 40 8.42 -13.69 -15.55
CA PHE A 40 8.78 -12.32 -15.89
C PHE A 40 7.78 -11.68 -16.87
N ASN A 41 7.38 -12.38 -17.95
CA ASN A 41 6.37 -11.87 -18.90
C ASN A 41 5.01 -11.66 -18.22
N ARG A 42 4.58 -12.57 -17.33
CA ARG A 42 3.35 -12.42 -16.56
C ARG A 42 3.40 -11.21 -15.63
N SER A 43 4.54 -10.98 -14.98
CA SER A 43 4.78 -9.83 -14.11
C SER A 43 4.68 -8.51 -14.87
N LEU A 44 5.28 -8.42 -16.05
CA LEU A 44 5.17 -7.24 -16.91
C LEU A 44 3.72 -6.94 -17.30
N LYS A 45 2.96 -7.97 -17.66
CA LYS A 45 1.52 -7.82 -17.98
C LYS A 45 0.70 -7.42 -16.75
N ALA A 46 1.01 -7.99 -15.58
CA ALA A 46 0.37 -7.62 -14.34
C ALA A 46 0.65 -6.17 -13.96
N SER A 47 1.91 -5.73 -14.07
CA SER A 47 2.31 -4.34 -13.83
C SER A 47 1.56 -3.36 -14.74
N ALA A 48 1.45 -3.66 -16.04
CA ALA A 48 0.70 -2.82 -16.97
C ALA A 48 -0.78 -2.70 -16.58
N LYS A 49 -1.42 -3.81 -16.17
CA LYS A 49 -2.81 -3.81 -15.70
C LYS A 49 -2.98 -3.00 -14.39
N ILE A 50 -2.04 -3.14 -13.44
CA ILE A 50 -2.05 -2.37 -12.19
C ILE A 50 -1.98 -0.87 -12.51
N ARG A 51 -1.08 -0.46 -13.42
CA ARG A 51 -0.96 0.94 -13.86
C ARG A 51 -2.27 1.48 -14.41
N THR A 52 -2.96 0.70 -15.27
CA THR A 52 -4.26 1.08 -15.81
C THR A 52 -5.31 1.24 -14.70
N LEU A 53 -5.40 0.28 -13.78
CA LEU A 53 -6.35 0.36 -12.65
C LEU A 53 -6.09 1.57 -11.75
N ILE A 54 -4.82 1.89 -11.46
CA ILE A 54 -4.48 3.06 -10.65
C ILE A 54 -4.79 4.36 -11.40
N LYS A 55 -4.56 4.39 -12.72
CA LYS A 55 -4.88 5.55 -13.57
C LYS A 55 -6.39 5.82 -13.58
N ASP A 56 -7.20 4.78 -13.68
CA ASP A 56 -8.66 4.90 -13.60
C ASP A 56 -9.09 5.43 -12.23
N LEU A 57 -8.52 4.89 -11.14
CA LEU A 57 -8.77 5.38 -9.78
C LEU A 57 -8.35 6.84 -9.59
N LEU A 58 -7.20 7.23 -10.14
CA LEU A 58 -6.69 8.60 -10.10
C LEU A 58 -7.70 9.56 -10.76
N SER A 59 -8.22 9.19 -11.93
CA SER A 59 -9.23 9.97 -12.65
C SER A 59 -10.54 10.07 -11.87
N GLU A 60 -11.01 8.96 -11.29
CA GLU A 60 -12.21 8.93 -10.42
C GLU A 60 -12.04 9.84 -9.20
N ARG A 61 -10.86 9.81 -8.54
CA ARG A 61 -10.57 10.64 -7.34
C ARG A 61 -10.45 12.12 -7.68
N ARG A 62 -9.83 12.45 -8.81
CA ARG A 62 -9.74 13.84 -9.28
C ARG A 62 -11.13 14.42 -9.51
N ALA A 63 -11.99 13.72 -10.23
CA ALA A 63 -13.36 14.14 -10.46
C ALA A 63 -14.18 14.29 -9.15
N ALA A 64 -14.00 13.37 -8.19
CA ALA A 64 -14.66 13.43 -6.89
C ALA A 64 -14.18 14.60 -6.03
N LEU A 65 -12.90 14.98 -6.11
CA LEU A 65 -12.36 16.17 -5.42
C LEU A 65 -12.88 17.46 -6.06
N GLU A 66 -12.93 17.56 -7.38
CA GLU A 66 -13.48 18.71 -8.10
C GLU A 66 -14.96 18.94 -7.76
N GLN A 67 -15.72 17.86 -7.63
CA GLN A 67 -17.15 17.91 -7.24
C GLN A 67 -17.35 18.08 -5.73
N ARG A 68 -16.30 18.17 -4.91
CA ARG A 68 -16.33 18.24 -3.45
C ARG A 68 -17.07 17.07 -2.78
N ILE A 69 -17.16 15.93 -3.46
CA ILE A 69 -17.78 14.70 -2.93
C ILE A 69 -16.78 13.93 -2.06
N ALA A 70 -15.50 13.96 -2.42
CA ALA A 70 -14.42 13.32 -1.63
C ALA A 70 -13.75 14.35 -0.72
N ALA A 71 -13.47 13.92 0.52
CA ALA A 71 -12.64 14.73 1.41
C ALA A 71 -11.17 14.68 0.93
N PRO A 72 -10.43 15.80 0.95
CA PRO A 72 -8.99 15.79 0.78
C PRO A 72 -8.37 14.85 1.82
N ASN A 73 -7.35 14.08 1.45
CA ASN A 73 -6.64 13.16 2.34
C ASN A 73 -7.45 11.93 2.82
N LYS A 74 -8.49 11.54 2.10
CA LYS A 74 -9.27 10.33 2.40
C LYS A 74 -8.48 9.03 2.17
N ASP A 75 -7.63 9.03 1.16
CA ASP A 75 -6.76 7.92 0.77
C ASP A 75 -5.43 8.46 0.20
N LEU A 76 -4.47 7.56 -0.08
CA LEU A 76 -3.15 7.94 -0.56
C LEU A 76 -3.21 8.73 -1.88
N ILE A 77 -4.10 8.36 -2.78
CA ILE A 77 -4.25 9.03 -4.08
C ILE A 77 -4.75 10.47 -3.87
N THR A 78 -5.77 10.65 -3.02
CA THR A 78 -6.28 11.98 -2.69
C THR A 78 -5.26 12.83 -1.94
N CYS A 79 -4.38 12.22 -1.13
CA CYS A 79 -3.25 12.91 -0.50
C CYS A 79 -2.28 13.45 -1.55
N PHE A 80 -1.84 12.62 -2.51
CA PHE A 80 -0.93 13.06 -3.57
C PHE A 80 -1.55 14.17 -4.44
N LEU A 81 -2.83 14.04 -4.80
CA LEU A 81 -3.54 15.07 -5.56
C LEU A 81 -3.64 16.40 -4.79
N ASN A 82 -3.80 16.34 -3.46
CA ASN A 82 -3.95 17.52 -2.62
C ASN A 82 -2.61 18.24 -2.35
N ILE A 83 -1.50 17.52 -2.30
CA ILE A 83 -0.16 18.11 -2.13
C ILE A 83 0.12 19.13 -3.24
N GLY A 84 -0.11 18.76 -4.50
CA GLY A 84 0.09 19.64 -5.63
C GLY A 84 -0.83 20.87 -5.65
N ASN A 85 -2.03 20.78 -5.06
CA ASN A 85 -2.93 21.91 -4.92
C ASN A 85 -2.49 22.93 -3.85
N ASN A 86 -1.80 22.44 -2.81
CA ASN A 86 -1.33 23.30 -1.70
C ASN A 86 0.03 23.91 -1.97
N ASP A 87 0.90 23.26 -2.73
CA ASP A 87 2.21 23.76 -3.10
C ASP A 87 2.52 23.42 -4.57
N PRO A 88 2.41 24.41 -5.48
CA PRO A 88 2.69 24.20 -6.90
C PRO A 88 4.13 23.75 -7.21
N SER A 89 5.08 23.95 -6.28
CA SER A 89 6.47 23.51 -6.45
C SER A 89 6.64 22.00 -6.32
N ILE A 90 5.64 21.31 -5.73
CA ILE A 90 5.62 19.86 -5.49
C ILE A 90 4.56 19.17 -6.38
N LEU A 91 4.23 19.79 -7.52
CA LEU A 91 3.24 19.22 -8.43
C LEU A 91 3.79 17.93 -9.04
N MET A 92 3.15 16.83 -8.71
CA MET A 92 3.47 15.51 -9.26
C MET A 92 2.67 15.24 -10.53
N SER A 93 3.32 14.69 -11.54
CA SER A 93 2.65 14.17 -12.73
C SER A 93 1.83 12.91 -12.39
N ASP A 94 0.85 12.57 -13.21
CA ASP A 94 0.04 11.37 -13.02
C ASP A 94 0.91 10.10 -12.98
N GLU A 95 1.96 10.03 -13.80
CA GLU A 95 2.89 8.89 -13.83
C GLU A 95 3.69 8.79 -12.52
N GLU A 96 4.16 9.90 -11.96
CA GLU A 96 4.85 9.93 -10.67
C GLU A 96 3.93 9.50 -9.53
N ILE A 97 2.67 9.93 -9.53
CA ILE A 97 1.68 9.46 -8.55
C ILE A 97 1.47 7.96 -8.68
N ILE A 98 1.28 7.44 -9.90
CA ILE A 98 1.11 6.01 -10.16
C ILE A 98 2.32 5.22 -9.67
N ASP A 99 3.55 5.67 -9.96
CA ASP A 99 4.77 5.00 -9.54
C ASP A 99 4.93 4.98 -8.01
N ASN A 100 4.64 6.08 -7.34
CA ASN A 100 4.66 6.15 -5.88
C ASN A 100 3.60 5.23 -5.24
N VAL A 101 2.40 5.20 -5.79
CA VAL A 101 1.33 4.31 -5.33
C VAL A 101 1.73 2.85 -5.48
N ILE A 102 2.30 2.45 -6.62
CA ILE A 102 2.83 1.09 -6.84
C ILE A 102 3.98 0.80 -5.88
N GLY A 103 4.89 1.75 -5.67
CA GLY A 103 6.00 1.62 -4.72
C GLY A 103 5.51 1.32 -3.30
N VAL A 104 4.50 2.05 -2.82
CA VAL A 104 3.89 1.82 -1.50
C VAL A 104 3.19 0.45 -1.45
N MET A 105 2.54 0.03 -2.54
CA MET A 105 1.93 -1.31 -2.62
C MET A 105 2.97 -2.42 -2.47
N ILE A 106 4.07 -2.33 -3.21
CA ILE A 106 5.16 -3.31 -3.16
C ILE A 106 5.78 -3.34 -1.76
N ALA A 107 6.12 -2.17 -1.23
CA ALA A 107 6.75 -2.05 0.07
C ALA A 107 5.89 -2.61 1.21
N GLY A 108 4.57 -2.42 1.15
CA GLY A 108 3.66 -2.81 2.21
C GLY A 108 3.07 -4.22 2.09
N HIS A 109 3.21 -4.90 0.93
CA HIS A 109 2.52 -6.17 0.70
C HIS A 109 3.04 -7.29 1.58
N ASP A 110 4.33 -7.57 1.53
CA ASP A 110 4.93 -8.72 2.21
C ASP A 110 5.67 -8.34 3.49
N THR A 111 6.24 -7.14 3.57
CA THR A 111 7.10 -6.72 4.69
C THR A 111 6.38 -6.76 6.02
N SER A 112 5.17 -6.22 6.10
CA SER A 112 4.37 -6.22 7.34
C SER A 112 3.95 -7.64 7.74
N SER A 113 3.58 -8.49 6.78
CA SER A 113 3.19 -9.87 7.03
C SER A 113 4.36 -10.70 7.53
N VAL A 114 5.53 -10.51 6.93
CA VAL A 114 6.78 -11.17 7.34
C VAL A 114 7.17 -10.72 8.75
N LEU A 115 7.15 -9.42 9.03
CA LEU A 115 7.46 -8.88 10.36
C LEU A 115 6.53 -9.47 11.44
N ILE A 116 5.22 -9.45 11.20
CA ILE A 116 4.23 -10.00 12.14
C ILE A 116 4.49 -11.50 12.35
N THR A 117 4.77 -12.25 11.29
CA THR A 117 5.05 -13.69 11.38
C THR A 117 6.29 -13.95 12.23
N PHE A 118 7.37 -13.18 12.03
CA PHE A 118 8.58 -13.30 12.86
C PHE A 118 8.32 -12.92 14.31
N LEU A 119 7.56 -11.86 14.57
CA LEU A 119 7.19 -11.47 15.94
C LEU A 119 6.36 -12.54 16.63
N VAL A 120 5.35 -13.08 15.98
CA VAL A 120 4.52 -14.17 16.53
C VAL A 120 5.37 -15.42 16.80
N ARG A 121 6.25 -15.78 15.86
CA ARG A 121 7.18 -16.90 16.04
C ARG A 121 8.12 -16.68 17.23
N LEU A 122 8.71 -15.49 17.35
CA LEU A 122 9.59 -15.15 18.47
C LEU A 122 8.86 -15.26 19.80
N LEU A 123 7.65 -14.69 19.88
CA LEU A 123 6.81 -14.77 21.09
C LEU A 123 6.39 -16.20 21.45
N ALA A 124 6.21 -17.06 20.44
CA ALA A 124 5.85 -18.47 20.66
C ALA A 124 7.04 -19.33 21.08
N THR A 125 8.27 -18.98 20.67
CA THR A 125 9.48 -19.78 20.94
C THR A 125 10.26 -19.31 22.15
N ASP A 126 10.18 -18.02 22.49
CA ASP A 126 10.92 -17.42 23.59
C ASP A 126 9.97 -16.86 24.66
N GLN A 127 9.77 -17.65 25.72
CA GLN A 127 8.92 -17.27 26.85
C GLN A 127 9.44 -16.05 27.61
N SER A 128 10.76 -15.79 27.58
CA SER A 128 11.34 -14.63 28.24
C SER A 128 10.98 -13.33 27.53
N VAL A 129 11.01 -13.34 26.21
CA VAL A 129 10.56 -12.21 25.37
C VAL A 129 9.07 -11.95 25.57
N TYR A 130 8.26 -13.01 25.58
CA TYR A 130 6.83 -12.89 25.87
C TYR A 130 6.56 -12.27 27.24
N ALA A 131 7.21 -12.77 28.29
CA ALA A 131 7.04 -12.25 29.64
C ALA A 131 7.47 -10.78 29.75
N ASN A 132 8.59 -10.39 29.15
CA ASN A 132 9.09 -9.02 29.13
C ASN A 132 8.12 -8.05 28.43
N ILE A 133 7.53 -8.47 27.31
CA ILE A 133 6.53 -7.67 26.60
C ILE A 133 5.25 -7.51 27.42
N MET A 134 4.81 -8.60 28.09
CA MET A 134 3.65 -8.54 28.99
C MET A 134 3.90 -7.64 30.20
N GLN A 135 5.08 -7.67 30.77
CA GLN A 135 5.49 -6.75 31.86
C GLN A 135 5.63 -5.31 31.35
N GLY A 136 6.24 -5.09 30.18
CA GLY A 136 6.35 -3.79 29.55
C GLY A 136 4.99 -3.14 29.27
N LYS A 137 3.96 -3.93 28.96
CA LYS A 137 2.59 -3.45 28.81
C LYS A 137 2.01 -2.87 30.11
N GLN A 138 2.48 -3.32 31.27
CA GLN A 138 2.10 -2.75 32.58
C GLN A 138 2.87 -1.46 32.89
N THR A 139 4.03 -1.25 32.30
CA THR A 139 4.93 -0.11 32.59
C THR A 139 4.74 1.06 31.60
N ILE A 140 4.20 0.83 30.41
CA ILE A 140 3.83 1.88 29.47
C ILE A 140 2.45 2.42 29.85
N GLN A 141 2.38 3.17 30.91
CA GLN A 141 1.37 4.20 31.08
C GLN A 141 1.71 5.27 30.04
N PHE A 142 0.90 5.40 29.00
CA PHE A 142 0.99 6.54 28.09
C PHE A 142 0.88 7.80 28.96
N PRO A 143 1.90 8.67 28.99
CA PRO A 143 1.71 9.96 29.62
C PRO A 143 0.57 10.62 28.85
N ASN A 144 -0.40 11.16 29.57
CA ASN A 144 -1.53 11.93 29.06
C ASN A 144 -1.00 13.14 28.25
N ILE A 145 -0.69 12.94 26.98
CA ILE A 145 -0.31 14.00 26.02
C ILE A 145 -1.51 14.30 25.13
N LEU A 146 -2.68 14.45 25.71
CA LEU A 146 -3.83 14.99 25.01
C LEU A 146 -4.81 15.57 26.03
N MET A 147 -4.42 16.62 26.71
CA MET A 147 -5.35 17.60 27.33
C MET A 147 -4.57 18.87 27.68
N THR A 148 -4.28 19.69 26.71
CA THR A 148 -4.27 21.17 26.81
C THR A 148 -4.45 21.75 25.42
#